data_81b685ce1ffc454154524b35582c69e9
#
_entry.id   81b685ce1ffc454154524b35582c69e9
#
_cell.length_a   1.000
_cell.length_b   1.000
_cell.length_c   1.000
_cell.angle_alpha   90.00
_cell.angle_beta   90.00
_cell.angle_gamma   90.00
#
_symmetry.space_group_name_H-M   'P 1'
#
loop_
_entity.id
_entity.type
_entity.pdbx_description
1 polymer ?
#
loop_
_entity_poly.entity_id
_entity_poly.type
_entity_poly.pdbx_seq_one_letter_code
_entity_poly.pdbx_strand_id
1 'polypeptide(L)'
;KGEIDGYADKKWKPNVYRGDASMSFYKAAIRDGSAARDLAIGYQITKDKRYAHKAIEIINEWSSPKNAPGTYFDPDKFYPNTGMLVSRGVFAFLYAYDLLCADNLIEKSKQIQFEAWLRILLPHIEEGVKRWVENDYFGKQYFQNHIVAEVVGLMSIGIILRDNELVNYVYDGETN
;
A
#
# COMPACT_ATOMS: atom_id res chain seq x y z
N LYS A 1 4.67 23.70 -3.21
CA LYS A 1 3.43 24.02 -3.95
C LYS A 1 3.52 23.59 -5.41
N GLY A 2 4.61 23.90 -6.13
CA GLY A 2 4.75 23.60 -7.56
C GLY A 2 4.68 22.10 -7.92
N GLU A 3 5.27 21.20 -7.12
CA GLU A 3 5.23 19.76 -7.40
C GLU A 3 3.83 19.17 -7.21
N ILE A 4 3.13 19.57 -6.13
CA ILE A 4 1.76 19.14 -5.85
C ILE A 4 0.80 19.65 -6.93
N ASP A 5 0.98 20.89 -7.39
CA ASP A 5 0.20 21.44 -8.50
C ASP A 5 0.41 20.63 -9.79
N GLY A 6 1.65 20.12 -10.02
CA GLY A 6 1.96 19.24 -11.13
C GLY A 6 1.20 17.91 -11.07
N TYR A 7 1.08 17.29 -9.89
CA TYR A 7 0.27 16.09 -9.69
C TYR A 7 -1.24 16.35 -9.87
N ALA A 8 -1.72 17.53 -9.44
CA ALA A 8 -3.10 17.92 -9.60
C ALA A 8 -3.50 18.25 -11.05
N ASP A 9 -2.53 18.37 -11.97
CA ASP A 9 -2.79 18.58 -13.39
C ASP A 9 -3.56 17.38 -13.98
N LYS A 10 -4.59 17.67 -14.76
CA LYS A 10 -5.41 16.66 -15.46
C LYS A 10 -4.59 15.77 -16.43
N LYS A 11 -3.43 16.25 -16.89
CA LYS A 11 -2.55 15.50 -17.78
C LYS A 11 -1.73 14.44 -17.03
N TRP A 12 -1.49 14.63 -15.74
CA TRP A 12 -0.80 13.63 -14.95
C TRP A 12 -1.71 12.42 -14.73
N LYS A 13 -1.21 11.23 -15.00
CA LYS A 13 -1.95 9.98 -14.87
C LYS A 13 -1.17 8.98 -14.01
N PRO A 14 -1.88 8.20 -13.18
CA PRO A 14 -1.26 7.09 -12.49
C PRO A 14 -0.74 6.05 -13.48
N ASN A 15 0.34 5.38 -13.10
CA ASN A 15 0.95 4.29 -13.87
C ASN A 15 0.77 2.97 -13.14
N VAL A 16 -0.46 2.50 -13.10
CA VAL A 16 -0.83 1.27 -12.39
C VAL A 16 -0.11 0.07 -13.01
N TYR A 17 0.69 -0.61 -12.20
CA TYR A 17 1.36 -1.83 -12.61
C TYR A 17 0.45 -3.05 -12.38
N ARG A 18 0.39 -3.94 -13.38
CA ARG A 18 -0.50 -5.12 -13.40
C ARG A 18 0.22 -6.44 -13.63
N GLY A 19 1.54 -6.43 -13.62
CA GLY A 19 2.35 -7.62 -13.83
C GLY A 19 2.72 -8.32 -12.52
N ASP A 20 3.52 -9.36 -12.62
CA ASP A 20 3.95 -10.26 -11.54
C ASP A 20 5.32 -9.89 -10.94
N ALA A 21 6.01 -8.88 -11.45
CA ALA A 21 7.31 -8.46 -10.95
C ALA A 21 7.18 -7.48 -9.78
N SER A 22 7.46 -7.93 -8.56
CA SER A 22 7.32 -7.15 -7.33
C SER A 22 8.14 -5.85 -7.32
N MET A 23 9.33 -5.84 -7.92
CA MET A 23 10.13 -4.62 -8.03
C MET A 23 9.48 -3.58 -8.97
N SER A 24 8.84 -4.00 -10.05
CA SER A 24 8.13 -3.10 -10.96
C SER A 24 6.86 -2.56 -10.32
N PHE A 25 6.13 -3.41 -9.58
CA PHE A 25 5.02 -2.98 -8.73
C PHE A 25 5.48 -1.89 -7.74
N TYR A 26 6.54 -2.16 -6.98
CA TYR A 26 7.08 -1.23 -5.99
C TYR A 26 7.44 0.14 -6.59
N LYS A 27 8.17 0.15 -7.71
CA LYS A 27 8.56 1.42 -8.37
C LYS A 27 7.35 2.25 -8.80
N ALA A 28 6.35 1.60 -9.39
CA ALA A 28 5.13 2.27 -9.83
C ALA A 28 4.28 2.73 -8.62
N ALA A 29 4.12 1.87 -7.62
CA ALA A 29 3.34 2.14 -6.42
C ALA A 29 3.93 3.28 -5.58
N ILE A 30 5.25 3.31 -5.40
CA ILE A 30 5.91 4.42 -4.69
C ILE A 30 5.69 5.76 -5.40
N ARG A 31 5.83 5.80 -6.71
CA ARG A 31 5.60 7.03 -7.48
C ARG A 31 4.18 7.55 -7.28
N ASP A 32 3.21 6.68 -7.52
CA ASP A 32 1.80 7.08 -7.52
C ASP A 32 1.25 7.26 -6.09
N GLY A 33 1.67 6.40 -5.17
CA GLY A 33 1.32 6.51 -3.75
C GLY A 33 1.87 7.78 -3.12
N SER A 34 3.13 8.14 -3.42
CA SER A 34 3.70 9.41 -2.95
C SER A 34 2.93 10.60 -3.48
N ALA A 35 2.56 10.59 -4.77
CA ALA A 35 1.73 11.64 -5.33
C ALA A 35 0.36 11.73 -4.64
N ALA A 36 -0.30 10.60 -4.37
CA ALA A 36 -1.57 10.57 -3.64
C ALA A 36 -1.43 11.10 -2.22
N ARG A 37 -0.39 10.68 -1.49
CA ARG A 37 -0.09 11.16 -0.13
C ARG A 37 0.15 12.67 -0.11
N ASP A 38 1.00 13.17 -0.99
CA ASP A 38 1.39 14.57 -1.01
C ASP A 38 0.21 15.46 -1.39
N LEU A 39 -0.66 15.00 -2.30
CA LEU A 39 -1.93 15.63 -2.62
C LEU A 39 -2.90 15.62 -1.43
N ALA A 40 -3.03 14.50 -0.70
CA ALA A 40 -3.87 14.42 0.49
C ALA A 40 -3.38 15.39 1.59
N ILE A 41 -2.07 15.46 1.85
CA ILE A 41 -1.46 16.43 2.76
C ILE A 41 -1.71 17.85 2.26
N GLY A 42 -1.51 18.10 0.96
CA GLY A 42 -1.76 19.41 0.35
C GLY A 42 -3.21 19.88 0.55
N TYR A 43 -4.16 18.94 0.42
CA TYR A 43 -5.56 19.21 0.75
C TYR A 43 -5.75 19.52 2.23
N GLN A 44 -5.14 18.77 3.14
CA GLN A 44 -5.28 19.03 4.59
C GLN A 44 -4.81 20.44 4.97
N ILE A 45 -3.75 20.93 4.33
CA ILE A 45 -3.17 22.26 4.60
C ILE A 45 -3.97 23.37 3.93
N THR A 46 -4.36 23.19 2.66
CA THR A 46 -4.92 24.25 1.82
C THR A 46 -6.43 24.24 1.71
N LYS A 47 -7.05 23.08 1.99
CA LYS A 47 -8.45 22.76 1.72
C LYS A 47 -8.85 22.91 0.23
N ASP A 48 -7.87 22.91 -0.69
CA ASP A 48 -8.11 22.91 -2.13
C ASP A 48 -8.61 21.53 -2.59
N LYS A 49 -9.87 21.44 -2.91
CA LYS A 49 -10.54 20.19 -3.30
C LYS A 49 -9.93 19.52 -4.55
N ARG A 50 -9.22 20.26 -5.40
CA ARG A 50 -8.54 19.67 -6.56
C ARG A 50 -7.53 18.63 -6.12
N TYR A 51 -6.83 18.87 -5.01
CA TYR A 51 -5.85 17.93 -4.45
C TYR A 51 -6.53 16.67 -3.94
N ALA A 52 -7.60 16.80 -3.16
CA ALA A 52 -8.36 15.64 -2.67
C ALA A 52 -8.92 14.80 -3.82
N HIS A 53 -9.56 15.42 -4.81
CA HIS A 53 -10.11 14.72 -5.95
C HIS A 53 -9.05 13.93 -6.72
N LYS A 54 -7.87 14.53 -6.91
CA LYS A 54 -6.78 13.85 -7.63
C LYS A 54 -6.18 12.70 -6.82
N ALA A 55 -6.02 12.86 -5.51
CA ALA A 55 -5.58 11.77 -4.65
C ALA A 55 -6.56 10.59 -4.66
N ILE A 56 -7.87 10.88 -4.61
CA ILE A 56 -8.93 9.87 -4.72
C ILE A 56 -8.91 9.18 -6.10
N GLU A 57 -8.71 9.94 -7.19
CA GLU A 57 -8.55 9.37 -8.53
C GLU A 57 -7.41 8.34 -8.55
N ILE A 58 -6.26 8.67 -8.00
CA ILE A 58 -5.09 7.78 -7.95
C ILE A 58 -5.40 6.51 -7.16
N ILE A 59 -5.94 6.65 -5.95
CA ILE A 59 -6.32 5.53 -5.09
C ILE A 59 -7.33 4.61 -5.80
N ASN A 60 -8.35 5.19 -6.44
CA ASN A 60 -9.39 4.44 -7.14
C ASN A 60 -8.87 3.69 -8.37
N GLU A 61 -7.93 4.27 -9.12
CA GLU A 61 -7.32 3.61 -10.27
C GLU A 61 -6.50 2.38 -9.84
N TRP A 62 -5.72 2.51 -8.76
CA TRP A 62 -4.93 1.41 -8.23
C TRP A 62 -5.79 0.29 -7.65
N SER A 63 -6.83 0.62 -6.91
CA SER A 63 -7.73 -0.35 -6.28
C SER A 63 -8.88 -0.83 -7.19
N SER A 64 -8.96 -0.33 -8.43
CA SER A 64 -10.00 -0.74 -9.37
C SER A 64 -9.93 -2.23 -9.69
N PRO A 65 -11.04 -2.99 -9.63
CA PRO A 65 -11.06 -4.41 -10.01
C PRO A 65 -10.57 -4.68 -11.43
N LYS A 66 -10.63 -3.69 -12.32
CA LYS A 66 -10.05 -3.78 -13.68
C LYS A 66 -8.53 -3.78 -13.66
N ASN A 67 -7.95 -3.17 -12.64
CA ASN A 67 -6.53 -2.93 -12.49
C ASN A 67 -5.90 -3.77 -11.37
N ALA A 68 -6.73 -4.32 -10.49
CA ALA A 68 -6.32 -5.21 -9.41
C ALA A 68 -6.70 -6.65 -9.77
N PRO A 69 -5.81 -7.44 -10.37
CA PRO A 69 -6.06 -8.86 -10.62
C PRO A 69 -6.24 -9.60 -9.29
N GLY A 70 -6.81 -10.80 -9.33
CA GLY A 70 -7.00 -11.63 -8.15
C GLY A 70 -5.71 -11.98 -7.41
N THR A 71 -4.58 -11.98 -8.15
CA THR A 71 -3.23 -12.09 -7.59
C THR A 71 -2.29 -11.19 -8.39
N TYR A 72 -1.36 -10.51 -7.70
CA TYR A 72 -0.34 -9.69 -8.35
C TYR A 72 0.92 -10.49 -8.69
N PHE A 73 1.25 -11.48 -7.88
CA PHE A 73 2.52 -12.18 -7.98
C PHE A 73 2.28 -13.68 -8.03
N ASP A 74 3.04 -14.34 -8.88
CA ASP A 74 3.06 -15.79 -8.98
C ASP A 74 3.67 -16.38 -7.69
N PRO A 75 2.93 -17.18 -6.92
CA PRO A 75 3.45 -17.78 -5.68
C PRO A 75 4.65 -18.69 -5.93
N ASP A 76 4.75 -19.31 -7.10
CA ASP A 76 5.90 -20.17 -7.46
C ASP A 76 7.15 -19.35 -7.80
N LYS A 77 6.97 -18.08 -8.10
CA LYS A 77 8.05 -17.11 -8.37
C LYS A 77 8.26 -16.11 -7.25
N PHE A 78 7.82 -16.45 -6.04
CA PHE A 78 8.00 -15.56 -4.90
C PHE A 78 9.49 -15.34 -4.62
N TYR A 79 9.88 -14.08 -4.63
CA TYR A 79 11.22 -13.66 -4.22
C TYR A 79 11.22 -13.24 -2.74
N PRO A 80 12.29 -13.49 -1.96
CA PRO A 80 12.35 -13.12 -0.54
C PRO A 80 12.00 -11.66 -0.23
N ASN A 81 12.21 -10.77 -1.20
CA ASN A 81 11.96 -9.34 -1.04
C ASN A 81 10.51 -8.92 -1.40
N THR A 82 9.67 -9.83 -1.88
CA THR A 82 8.33 -9.47 -2.39
C THR A 82 7.47 -8.84 -1.32
N GLY A 83 7.41 -9.42 -0.12
CA GLY A 83 6.64 -8.88 1.00
C GLY A 83 7.05 -7.46 1.36
N MET A 84 8.35 -7.21 1.50
CA MET A 84 8.88 -5.87 1.76
C MET A 84 8.54 -4.86 0.65
N LEU A 85 8.67 -5.27 -0.61
CA LEU A 85 8.39 -4.37 -1.74
C LEU A 85 6.91 -4.02 -1.83
N VAL A 86 6.03 -4.97 -1.53
CA VAL A 86 4.58 -4.75 -1.45
C VAL A 86 4.25 -3.81 -0.29
N SER A 87 4.74 -4.08 0.92
CA SER A 87 4.54 -3.23 2.10
C SER A 87 4.93 -1.79 1.83
N ARG A 88 6.16 -1.57 1.36
CA ARG A 88 6.65 -0.22 1.05
C ARG A 88 5.88 0.44 -0.08
N GLY A 89 5.43 -0.33 -1.07
CA GLY A 89 4.67 0.19 -2.20
C GLY A 89 3.30 0.74 -1.79
N VAL A 90 2.62 0.09 -0.83
CA VAL A 90 1.28 0.51 -0.41
C VAL A 90 1.27 1.59 0.65
N PHE A 91 2.36 1.78 1.38
CA PHE A 91 2.41 2.62 2.57
C PHE A 91 1.89 4.05 2.34
N ALA A 92 2.32 4.68 1.26
CA ALA A 92 1.89 6.05 0.93
C ALA A 92 0.40 6.13 0.57
N PHE A 93 -0.17 5.07 -0.04
CA PHE A 93 -1.61 4.98 -0.29
C PHE A 93 -2.41 4.88 1.01
N LEU A 94 -1.93 4.12 2.01
CA LEU A 94 -2.59 4.02 3.32
C LEU A 94 -2.67 5.37 3.99
N TYR A 95 -1.59 6.17 3.99
CA TYR A 95 -1.60 7.54 4.49
C TYR A 95 -2.61 8.43 3.76
N ALA A 96 -2.59 8.41 2.43
CA ALA A 96 -3.52 9.21 1.64
C ALA A 96 -4.97 8.84 1.93
N TYR A 97 -5.25 7.54 1.99
CA TYR A 97 -6.58 7.01 2.29
C TYR A 97 -7.07 7.44 3.67
N ASP A 98 -6.26 7.28 4.71
CA ASP A 98 -6.61 7.64 6.08
C ASP A 98 -6.95 9.14 6.20
N LEU A 99 -6.08 10.02 5.69
CA LEU A 99 -6.29 11.47 5.69
C LEU A 99 -7.60 11.89 4.98
N LEU A 100 -7.95 11.22 3.87
CA LEU A 100 -9.13 11.54 3.10
C LEU A 100 -10.41 10.94 3.71
N CYS A 101 -10.30 9.76 4.35
CA CYS A 101 -11.40 9.16 5.09
C CYS A 101 -11.78 9.96 6.33
N ALA A 102 -10.81 10.55 7.04
CA ALA A 102 -11.05 11.39 8.21
C ALA A 102 -11.96 12.59 7.89
N ASP A 103 -11.86 13.14 6.68
CA ASP A 103 -12.74 14.23 6.21
C ASP A 103 -13.99 13.73 5.44
N ASN A 104 -14.28 12.41 5.46
CA ASN A 104 -15.40 11.77 4.75
C ASN A 104 -15.44 12.05 3.23
N LEU A 105 -14.28 12.14 2.58
CA LEU A 105 -14.18 12.48 1.17
C LEU A 105 -14.25 11.26 0.24
N ILE A 106 -14.01 10.06 0.77
CA ILE A 106 -14.05 8.82 0.00
C ILE A 106 -15.42 8.15 0.18
N GLU A 107 -16.14 7.97 -0.91
CA GLU A 107 -17.43 7.28 -0.91
C GLU A 107 -17.31 5.85 -0.37
N LYS A 108 -18.34 5.36 0.33
CA LYS A 108 -18.32 4.02 0.96
C LYS A 108 -18.00 2.90 -0.02
N SER A 109 -18.53 2.96 -1.24
CA SER A 109 -18.22 2.00 -2.31
C SER A 109 -16.73 1.96 -2.67
N LYS A 110 -16.06 3.12 -2.62
CA LYS A 110 -14.64 3.26 -2.90
C LYS A 110 -13.77 2.84 -1.73
N GLN A 111 -14.26 3.03 -0.50
CA GLN A 111 -13.62 2.45 0.69
C GLN A 111 -13.60 0.92 0.59
N ILE A 112 -14.76 0.30 0.31
CA ILE A 112 -14.86 -1.16 0.13
C ILE A 112 -13.92 -1.64 -1.00
N GLN A 113 -13.85 -0.92 -2.11
CA GLN A 113 -12.95 -1.22 -3.22
C GLN A 113 -11.48 -1.19 -2.79
N PHE A 114 -11.07 -0.18 -2.04
CA PHE A 114 -9.70 -0.04 -1.55
C PHE A 114 -9.35 -1.12 -0.53
N GLU A 115 -10.24 -1.38 0.42
CA GLU A 115 -10.09 -2.45 1.40
C GLU A 115 -9.95 -3.83 0.73
N ALA A 116 -10.75 -4.10 -0.32
CA ALA A 116 -10.63 -5.33 -1.11
C ALA A 116 -9.26 -5.45 -1.81
N TRP A 117 -8.74 -4.34 -2.32
CA TRP A 117 -7.40 -4.31 -2.91
C TRP A 117 -6.30 -4.61 -1.89
N LEU A 118 -6.40 -4.08 -0.67
CA LEU A 118 -5.45 -4.40 0.40
C LEU A 118 -5.47 -5.88 0.76
N ARG A 119 -6.65 -6.52 0.77
CA ARG A 119 -6.79 -7.96 1.03
C ARG A 119 -6.15 -8.83 -0.06
N ILE A 120 -6.05 -8.35 -1.30
CA ILE A 120 -5.30 -9.03 -2.38
C ILE A 120 -3.79 -8.98 -2.11
N LEU A 121 -3.30 -7.88 -1.53
CA LEU A 121 -1.88 -7.68 -1.28
C LEU A 121 -1.39 -8.33 0.02
N LEU A 122 -2.27 -8.46 0.99
CA LEU A 122 -1.95 -8.95 2.33
C LEU A 122 -1.21 -10.31 2.34
N PRO A 123 -1.68 -11.36 1.61
CA PRO A 123 -1.01 -12.67 1.61
C PRO A 123 0.45 -12.63 1.13
N HIS A 124 0.80 -11.66 0.29
CA HIS A 124 2.19 -11.51 -0.18
C HIS A 124 3.11 -10.97 0.91
N ILE A 125 2.58 -10.14 1.80
CA ILE A 125 3.33 -9.61 2.95
C ILE A 125 3.46 -10.70 4.01
N GLU A 126 2.38 -11.41 4.32
CA GLU A 126 2.37 -12.53 5.27
C GLU A 126 3.35 -13.64 4.85
N GLU A 127 3.34 -14.02 3.57
CA GLU A 127 4.29 -15.00 3.03
C GLU A 127 5.74 -14.46 3.12
N GLY A 128 5.93 -13.15 2.97
CA GLY A 128 7.24 -12.50 3.16
C GLY A 128 7.74 -12.71 4.58
N VAL A 129 6.97 -12.32 5.59
CA VAL A 129 7.31 -12.53 7.00
C VAL A 129 7.61 -14.00 7.29
N LYS A 130 6.71 -14.89 6.88
CA LYS A 130 6.87 -16.33 7.09
C LYS A 130 8.19 -16.85 6.52
N ARG A 131 8.52 -16.50 5.28
CA ARG A 131 9.76 -16.95 4.64
C ARG A 131 11.01 -16.39 5.30
N TRP A 132 10.97 -15.16 5.79
CA TRP A 132 12.10 -14.59 6.52
C TRP A 132 12.30 -15.25 7.89
N VAL A 133 11.22 -15.66 8.56
CA VAL A 133 11.28 -16.35 9.85
C VAL A 133 11.72 -17.81 9.69
N GLU A 134 11.13 -18.54 8.73
CA GLU A 134 11.37 -19.98 8.53
C GLU A 134 12.69 -20.29 7.80
N ASN A 135 13.09 -19.42 6.88
CA ASN A 135 14.30 -19.63 6.10
C ASN A 135 15.39 -18.67 6.55
N ASP A 136 16.47 -19.23 6.96
CA ASP A 136 17.66 -18.52 7.42
C ASP A 136 18.37 -17.81 6.24
N TYR A 137 17.64 -16.93 5.54
CA TYR A 137 18.24 -16.10 4.51
C TYR A 137 19.34 -15.23 5.14
N PHE A 138 20.56 -15.39 4.70
CA PHE A 138 21.72 -14.61 5.15
C PHE A 138 22.17 -14.84 6.61
N GLY A 139 22.00 -16.05 7.15
CA GLY A 139 22.60 -16.44 8.42
C GLY A 139 21.95 -15.83 9.65
N LYS A 140 20.69 -16.15 9.92
CA LYS A 140 19.94 -15.77 11.14
C LYS A 140 19.78 -14.28 11.38
N GLN A 141 19.59 -13.51 10.32
CA GLN A 141 19.33 -12.07 10.42
C GLN A 141 17.83 -11.80 10.62
N TYR A 142 17.29 -12.17 11.79
CA TYR A 142 15.89 -11.93 12.13
C TYR A 142 15.55 -10.44 12.25
N PHE A 143 16.51 -9.59 12.57
CA PHE A 143 16.32 -8.16 12.73
C PHE A 143 16.86 -7.40 11.51
N GLN A 144 16.09 -7.37 10.45
CA GLN A 144 16.48 -6.65 9.26
C GLN A 144 15.32 -5.80 8.71
N ASN A 145 15.69 -4.87 7.86
CA ASN A 145 14.75 -3.92 7.26
C ASN A 145 13.60 -4.57 6.46
N HIS A 146 13.73 -5.81 6.03
CA HIS A 146 12.67 -6.54 5.33
C HIS A 146 11.53 -6.86 6.29
N ILE A 147 11.82 -7.58 7.37
CA ILE A 147 10.81 -7.93 8.40
C ILE A 147 10.19 -6.66 8.98
N VAL A 148 10.99 -5.65 9.33
CA VAL A 148 10.45 -4.38 9.85
C VAL A 148 9.47 -3.74 8.87
N ALA A 149 9.79 -3.69 7.57
CA ALA A 149 8.88 -3.13 6.58
C ALA A 149 7.61 -3.96 6.43
N GLU A 150 7.72 -5.29 6.45
CA GLU A 150 6.60 -6.20 6.35
C GLU A 150 5.67 -6.08 7.57
N VAL A 151 6.21 -6.12 8.78
CA VAL A 151 5.48 -5.96 10.04
C VAL A 151 4.74 -4.61 10.09
N VAL A 152 5.41 -3.51 9.72
CA VAL A 152 4.79 -2.19 9.63
C VAL A 152 3.68 -2.19 8.57
N GLY A 153 3.86 -2.88 7.44
CA GLY A 153 2.85 -3.03 6.41
C GLY A 153 1.61 -3.77 6.91
N LEU A 154 1.80 -4.94 7.56
CA LEU A 154 0.72 -5.73 8.15
C LEU A 154 -0.05 -4.92 9.19
N MET A 155 0.64 -4.27 10.14
CA MET A 155 0.04 -3.43 11.16
C MET A 155 -0.82 -2.32 10.54
N SER A 156 -0.26 -1.59 9.57
CA SER A 156 -0.95 -0.47 8.94
C SER A 156 -2.17 -0.92 8.14
N ILE A 157 -2.08 -2.05 7.43
CA ILE A 157 -3.22 -2.64 6.72
C ILE A 157 -4.27 -3.12 7.73
N GLY A 158 -3.87 -3.80 8.79
CA GLY A 158 -4.77 -4.27 9.85
C GLY A 158 -5.59 -3.13 10.46
N ILE A 159 -4.94 -2.00 10.75
CA ILE A 159 -5.61 -0.80 11.26
C ILE A 159 -6.66 -0.27 10.26
N ILE A 160 -6.30 -0.13 8.98
CA ILE A 160 -7.22 0.35 7.94
C ILE A 160 -8.39 -0.60 7.75
N LEU A 161 -8.14 -1.91 7.75
CA LEU A 161 -9.16 -2.95 7.61
C LEU A 161 -9.99 -3.15 8.89
N ARG A 162 -9.59 -2.55 10.01
CA ARG A 162 -10.14 -2.79 11.36
C ARG A 162 -10.08 -4.27 11.75
N ASP A 163 -9.02 -4.92 11.34
CA ASP A 163 -8.73 -6.33 11.57
C ASP A 163 -7.92 -6.48 12.86
N ASN A 164 -8.62 -6.67 13.97
CA ASN A 164 -7.98 -6.78 15.28
C ASN A 164 -7.14 -8.06 15.40
N GLU A 165 -7.48 -9.12 14.68
CA GLU A 165 -6.70 -10.36 14.70
C GLU A 165 -5.34 -10.13 14.05
N LEU A 166 -5.32 -9.46 12.89
CA LEU A 166 -4.08 -9.09 12.22
C LEU A 166 -3.23 -8.12 13.05
N VAL A 167 -3.86 -7.12 13.69
CA VAL A 167 -3.16 -6.17 14.56
C VAL A 167 -2.54 -6.89 15.76
N ASN A 168 -3.30 -7.77 16.44
CA ASN A 168 -2.80 -8.54 17.57
C ASN A 168 -1.71 -9.54 17.15
N TYR A 169 -1.85 -10.19 15.99
CA TYR A 169 -0.82 -11.06 15.46
C TYR A 169 0.52 -10.34 15.29
N VAL A 170 0.48 -9.10 14.79
CA VAL A 170 1.69 -8.30 14.60
C VAL A 170 2.27 -7.81 15.92
N TYR A 171 1.42 -7.47 16.89
CA TYR A 171 1.83 -6.91 18.18
C TYR A 171 2.34 -7.96 19.16
N ASP A 172 1.61 -9.09 19.28
CA ASP A 172 1.86 -10.15 20.28
C ASP A 172 2.31 -11.48 19.65
N GLY A 173 2.42 -11.55 18.33
CA GLY A 173 2.64 -12.79 17.60
C GLY A 173 4.05 -13.37 17.76
N GLU A 174 4.22 -14.64 17.35
CA GLU A 174 5.49 -15.38 17.37
C GLU A 174 6.60 -14.77 16.50
N THR A 175 6.30 -13.68 15.82
CA THR A 175 7.26 -12.90 15.01
C THR A 175 8.06 -11.87 15.81
N ASN A 176 7.78 -11.73 17.11
CA ASN A 176 8.49 -10.83 18.02
C ASN A 176 9.59 -11.56 18.80
#